data_8dca5272b868afa4c18afac9e9fe7b3c
#
_entry.id   8dca5272b868afa4c18afac9e9fe7b3c
#
_cell.length_a   1.000
_cell.length_b   1.000
_cell.length_c   1.000
_cell.angle_alpha   90.00
_cell.angle_beta   90.00
_cell.angle_gamma   90.00
#
_symmetry.space_group_name_H-M   'P 1'
#
loop_
_entity.id
_entity.type
_entity.pdbx_description
1 polymer ?
#
loop_
_entity_poly.entity_id
_entity_poly.type
_entity_poly.pdbx_seq_one_letter_code
_entity_poly.pdbx_strand_id
1 'polypeptide(L)'
;MEYKIEGKPVEQYWTEKIAKRLVGKTIKRIEYISQDEMETNLWHKRPISILLDDGNWITPMMDDEGNDGGAMSTTFEGLNTIPVI
;
A
#
# COMPACT_ATOMS: atom_id res chain seq x y z
N MET A 1 -25.02 10.94 2.53
CA MET A 1 -25.18 9.72 1.69
C MET A 1 -23.91 8.91 1.78
N GLU A 2 -24.03 7.65 2.09
CA GLU A 2 -22.88 6.77 2.19
C GLU A 2 -22.38 6.37 0.81
N TYR A 3 -21.07 6.54 0.56
CA TYR A 3 -20.45 6.08 -0.67
C TYR A 3 -20.29 4.56 -0.64
N LYS A 4 -20.68 3.91 -1.73
CA LYS A 4 -20.58 2.44 -1.84
C LYS A 4 -19.86 2.04 -3.12
N ILE A 5 -19.15 0.91 -3.04
CA ILE A 5 -18.48 0.27 -4.17
C ILE A 5 -19.03 -1.16 -4.23
N GLU A 6 -19.57 -1.54 -5.38
CA GLU A 6 -20.17 -2.88 -5.56
C GLU A 6 -21.21 -3.22 -4.49
N GLY A 7 -21.99 -2.22 -4.07
CA GLY A 7 -23.04 -2.40 -3.06
C GLY A 7 -22.55 -2.45 -1.61
N LYS A 8 -21.24 -2.23 -1.39
CA LYS A 8 -20.65 -2.27 -0.05
C LYS A 8 -20.16 -0.89 0.36
N PRO A 9 -20.22 -0.55 1.66
CA PRO A 9 -19.56 0.66 2.15
C PRO A 9 -18.08 0.65 1.74
N VAL A 10 -17.53 1.84 1.49
CA VAL A 10 -16.14 1.98 1.04
C VAL A 10 -15.17 1.26 1.95
N GLU A 11 -15.32 1.43 3.27
CA GLU A 11 -14.45 0.77 4.23
C GLU A 11 -14.50 -0.76 4.11
N GLN A 12 -15.71 -1.32 4.01
CA GLN A 12 -15.87 -2.77 3.89
C GLN A 12 -15.25 -3.29 2.60
N TYR A 13 -15.49 -2.60 1.49
CA TYR A 13 -14.96 -3.01 0.19
C TYR A 13 -13.43 -3.10 0.22
N TRP A 14 -12.78 -2.04 0.70
CA TRP A 14 -11.32 -2.01 0.74
C TRP A 14 -10.75 -2.98 1.77
N THR A 15 -11.39 -3.09 2.96
CA THR A 15 -10.94 -4.02 3.99
C THR A 15 -10.94 -5.47 3.46
N GLU A 16 -12.01 -5.88 2.80
CA GLU A 16 -12.09 -7.23 2.25
C GLU A 16 -11.07 -7.46 1.14
N LYS A 17 -10.92 -6.50 0.25
CA LYS A 17 -9.98 -6.60 -0.87
C LYS A 17 -8.53 -6.70 -0.38
N ILE A 18 -8.18 -5.88 0.59
CA ILE A 18 -6.83 -5.85 1.15
C ILE A 18 -6.57 -7.10 2.00
N ALA A 19 -7.55 -7.52 2.79
CA ALA A 19 -7.40 -8.70 3.64
C ALA A 19 -7.06 -9.96 2.86
N LYS A 20 -7.62 -10.12 1.66
CA LYS A 20 -7.31 -11.26 0.80
C LYS A 20 -5.84 -11.34 0.42
N ARG A 21 -5.16 -10.20 0.42
CA ARG A 21 -3.75 -10.12 0.02
C ARG A 21 -2.79 -10.15 1.20
N LEU A 22 -3.22 -9.66 2.36
CA LEU A 22 -2.32 -9.47 3.49
C LEU A 22 -2.52 -10.45 4.64
N VAL A 23 -3.77 -10.85 4.91
CA VAL A 23 -4.03 -11.73 6.06
C VAL A 23 -3.36 -13.08 5.84
N GLY A 24 -2.64 -13.56 6.85
CA GLY A 24 -1.93 -14.83 6.78
C GLY A 24 -0.56 -14.76 6.13
N LYS A 25 -0.14 -13.61 5.63
CA LYS A 25 1.20 -13.45 5.06
C LYS A 25 2.25 -13.33 6.14
N THR A 26 3.45 -13.76 5.82
CA THR A 26 4.61 -13.66 6.69
C THR A 26 5.56 -12.61 6.12
N ILE A 27 6.08 -11.75 6.98
CA ILE A 27 7.11 -10.79 6.59
C ILE A 27 8.41 -11.55 6.43
N LYS A 28 8.99 -11.49 5.25
CA LYS A 28 10.20 -12.21 4.91
C LYS A 28 11.46 -11.35 5.02
N ARG A 29 11.35 -10.08 4.70
CA ARG A 29 12.47 -9.16 4.74
C ARG A 29 11.97 -7.73 4.84
N ILE A 30 12.77 -6.89 5.45
CA ILE A 30 12.50 -5.45 5.59
C ILE A 30 13.75 -4.70 5.14
N GLU A 31 13.57 -3.67 4.31
CA GLU A 31 14.68 -2.81 3.91
C GLU A 31 14.16 -1.42 3.56
N TYR A 32 15.01 -0.42 3.71
CA TYR A 32 14.66 0.91 3.22
C TYR A 32 14.79 0.94 1.70
N ILE A 33 13.92 1.70 1.03
CA ILE A 33 14.05 1.85 -0.42
C ILE A 33 15.40 2.47 -0.74
N SER A 34 15.88 2.25 -1.95
CA SER A 34 17.19 2.75 -2.37
C SER A 34 17.16 4.26 -2.58
N GLN A 35 18.36 4.87 -2.58
CA GLN A 35 18.51 6.28 -2.91
C GLN A 35 17.94 6.57 -4.31
N ASP A 36 18.18 5.67 -5.26
CA ASP A 36 17.68 5.83 -6.63
C ASP A 36 16.15 5.80 -6.68
N GLU A 37 15.51 4.90 -5.95
CA GLU A 37 14.05 4.85 -5.90
C GLU A 37 13.49 6.11 -5.25
N MET A 38 14.11 6.58 -4.20
CA MET A 38 13.70 7.83 -3.54
C MET A 38 13.72 9.00 -4.53
N GLU A 39 14.81 9.13 -5.27
CA GLU A 39 14.97 10.22 -6.24
C GLU A 39 13.99 10.10 -7.39
N THR A 40 13.74 8.88 -7.89
CA THR A 40 12.76 8.63 -8.94
C THR A 40 11.36 9.04 -8.52
N ASN A 41 11.02 8.84 -7.24
CA ASN A 41 9.72 9.23 -6.70
C ASN A 41 9.67 10.69 -6.26
N LEU A 42 10.75 11.43 -6.39
CA LEU A 42 10.85 12.83 -5.97
C LEU A 42 10.66 13.00 -4.46
N TRP A 43 11.03 11.98 -3.69
CA TRP A 43 10.97 12.04 -2.24
C TRP A 43 12.28 12.54 -1.64
N HIS A 44 12.23 13.04 -0.42
CA HIS A 44 13.42 13.52 0.31
C HIS A 44 13.89 12.55 1.38
N LYS A 45 13.11 11.55 1.70
CA LYS A 45 13.38 10.53 2.70
C LYS A 45 13.09 9.16 2.12
N ARG A 46 13.69 8.14 2.71
CA ARG A 46 13.51 6.76 2.25
C ARG A 46 12.62 6.00 3.23
N PRO A 47 11.41 5.62 2.84
CA PRO A 47 10.57 4.79 3.69
C PRO A 47 11.05 3.35 3.72
N ILE A 48 10.58 2.62 4.72
CA ILE A 48 10.82 1.19 4.81
C ILE A 48 9.93 0.46 3.79
N SER A 49 10.44 -0.64 3.25
CA SER A 49 9.68 -1.51 2.36
C SER A 49 9.66 -2.91 2.96
N ILE A 50 8.54 -3.59 2.86
CA ILE A 50 8.29 -4.87 3.51
C ILE A 50 8.06 -5.93 2.44
N LEU A 51 8.88 -7.00 2.48
CA LEU A 51 8.71 -8.14 1.57
C LEU A 51 7.90 -9.22 2.26
N LEU A 52 6.85 -9.67 1.60
CA LEU A 52 6.02 -10.75 2.08
C LEU A 52 6.47 -12.10 1.49
N ASP A 53 5.98 -13.19 2.09
CA ASP A 53 6.38 -14.54 1.70
C ASP A 53 5.94 -14.95 0.30
N ASP A 54 5.00 -14.21 -0.30
CA ASP A 54 4.57 -14.45 -1.69
C ASP A 54 5.38 -13.66 -2.72
N GLY A 55 6.43 -12.96 -2.28
CA GLY A 55 7.29 -12.18 -3.18
C GLY A 55 6.82 -10.76 -3.42
N ASN A 56 5.70 -10.34 -2.82
CA ASN A 56 5.20 -8.99 -3.00
C ASN A 56 5.75 -8.04 -1.95
N TRP A 57 5.84 -6.77 -2.34
CA TRP A 57 6.34 -5.69 -1.49
C TRP A 57 5.23 -4.72 -1.14
N ILE A 58 5.29 -4.15 0.06
CA ILE A 58 4.43 -3.05 0.46
C ILE A 58 5.31 -1.93 1.04
N THR A 59 5.00 -0.69 0.66
CA THR A 59 5.78 0.49 1.04
C THR A 59 4.83 1.62 1.42
N PRO A 60 4.95 2.19 2.62
CA PRO A 60 4.11 3.33 3.03
C PRO A 60 4.41 4.56 2.18
N MET A 61 3.39 5.37 1.93
CA MET A 61 3.54 6.61 1.16
C MET A 61 2.44 7.60 1.51
N MET A 62 2.53 8.81 0.98
CA MET A 62 1.44 9.78 1.07
C MET A 62 0.37 9.45 0.04
N ASP A 63 -0.84 10.04 0.18
CA ASP A 63 -1.86 9.92 -0.84
C ASP A 63 -1.43 10.66 -2.12
N ASP A 64 -2.19 10.49 -3.21
CA ASP A 64 -1.87 11.08 -4.51
C ASP A 64 -1.77 12.60 -4.47
N GLU A 65 -2.51 13.23 -3.57
CA GLU A 65 -2.55 14.69 -3.46
C GLU A 65 -1.52 15.22 -2.46
N GLY A 66 -0.85 14.32 -1.71
CA GLY A 66 0.12 14.72 -0.70
C GLY A 66 -0.48 15.32 0.56
N ASN A 67 -1.78 15.15 0.78
CA ASN A 67 -2.48 15.73 1.93
C ASN A 67 -2.46 14.84 3.16
N ASP A 68 -2.60 13.53 2.95
CA ASP A 68 -2.69 12.56 4.05
C ASP A 68 -1.68 11.45 3.87
N GLY A 69 -1.12 11.01 4.98
CA GLY A 69 -0.27 9.83 5.00
C GLY A 69 -1.09 8.57 5.19
N GLY A 70 -0.45 7.42 4.96
CA GLY A 70 -1.04 6.13 5.25
C GLY A 70 -1.39 5.29 4.05
N ALA A 71 -1.38 5.86 2.84
CA ALA A 71 -1.49 5.04 1.64
C ALA A 71 -0.27 4.13 1.54
N MET A 72 -0.43 2.97 0.90
CA MET A 72 0.69 2.05 0.70
C MET A 72 0.80 1.63 -0.75
N SER A 73 2.01 1.69 -1.29
CA SER A 73 2.34 1.16 -2.59
C SER A 73 2.60 -0.34 -2.46
N THR A 74 2.09 -1.13 -3.39
CA THR A 74 2.31 -2.58 -3.36
C THR A 74 2.68 -3.09 -4.74
N THR A 75 3.19 -4.32 -4.77
CA THR A 75 3.43 -5.03 -6.04
C THR A 75 2.33 -6.05 -6.33
N PHE A 76 1.26 -6.08 -5.53
CA PHE A 76 0.14 -7.00 -5.78
C PHE A 76 -0.54 -6.68 -7.10
N GLU A 77 -0.73 -7.68 -7.93
CA GLU A 77 -1.50 -7.52 -9.15
C GLU A 77 -2.94 -7.15 -8.81
N GLY A 78 -3.45 -6.09 -9.44
CA GLY A 78 -4.81 -5.63 -9.20
C GLY A 78 -5.00 -4.82 -7.92
N LEU A 79 -3.94 -4.62 -7.15
CA LEU A 79 -4.01 -3.83 -5.92
C LEU A 79 -2.67 -3.13 -5.71
N ASN A 80 -2.27 -2.29 -6.64
CA ASN A 80 -0.95 -1.63 -6.58
C ASN A 80 -0.90 -0.45 -5.59
N THR A 81 -2.03 0.00 -5.10
CA THR A 81 -2.08 1.04 -4.07
C THR A 81 -3.18 0.69 -3.08
N ILE A 82 -2.84 0.70 -1.79
CA ILE A 82 -3.83 0.61 -0.72
C ILE A 82 -4.15 2.05 -0.34
N PRO A 83 -5.37 2.52 -0.61
CA PRO A 83 -5.71 3.92 -0.41
C PRO A 83 -6.01 4.25 1.03
N VAL A 84 -5.90 5.54 1.37
CA VAL A 84 -6.57 6.08 2.56
C VAL A 84 -8.01 6.43 2.16
N ILE A 85 -8.91 6.31 3.09
CA ILE A 85 -10.33 6.56 2.82
C ILE A 85 -10.92 7.55 3.82
#